data_167bb13f768e3d87aeb26ecd1b88794b
#
_entry.id   167bb13f768e3d87aeb26ecd1b88794b
#
_cell.length_a   1.000
_cell.length_b   1.000
_cell.length_c   1.000
_cell.angle_alpha   90.00
_cell.angle_beta   90.00
_cell.angle_gamma   90.00
#
_symmetry.space_group_name_H-M   'P 1'
#
loop_
_entity.id
_entity.type
_entity.pdbx_description
1 polymer ?
#
loop_
_entity_poly.entity_id
_entity_poly.type
_entity_poly.pdbx_seq_one_letter_code
_entity_poly.pdbx_strand_id
1 'polypeptide(L)'
;MRKIVSVLSAAVLTLTLCACSSGSSTSSITVAGSTTCLPIAEIAAEGFKEETGIDVLVSGLGSSAGIEAVSAGTADIASSSRGLNADEQDLGLTPIVIAHDGIAVIVNDDNPVDNLSTEQLRDIYAGKITNWKEVGGEDLRIQVINRDEASGTREAFRTIVMDG
;
A
#
# COMPACT_ATOMS: atom_id res chain seq x y z
N MET A 1 -10.16 -51.53 53.08
CA MET A 1 -8.98 -50.68 52.87
C MET A 1 -8.84 -50.25 51.36
N ARG A 2 -9.95 -49.99 50.64
CA ARG A 2 -9.93 -49.65 49.17
C ARG A 2 -10.65 -48.35 48.83
N LYS A 3 -11.07 -47.56 49.80
CA LYS A 3 -11.86 -46.34 49.58
C LYS A 3 -11.16 -45.02 49.97
N ILE A 4 -9.93 -45.05 50.45
CA ILE A 4 -9.20 -43.85 50.90
C ILE A 4 -8.14 -43.38 49.89
N VAL A 5 -7.76 -44.19 48.91
CA VAL A 5 -6.74 -43.84 47.91
C VAL A 5 -7.29 -42.98 46.72
N SER A 6 -8.63 -42.97 46.51
CA SER A 6 -9.24 -42.26 45.38
C SER A 6 -9.51 -40.77 45.62
N VAL A 7 -9.34 -40.22 46.81
CA VAL A 7 -9.63 -38.82 47.12
C VAL A 7 -8.37 -37.94 47.08
N LEU A 8 -7.18 -38.52 47.16
CA LEU A 8 -5.92 -37.75 47.12
C LEU A 8 -5.40 -37.45 45.69
N SER A 9 -5.93 -38.13 44.65
CA SER A 9 -5.50 -37.90 43.27
C SER A 9 -6.24 -36.78 42.56
N ALA A 10 -7.33 -36.25 43.13
CA ALA A 10 -8.15 -35.20 42.52
C ALA A 10 -7.72 -33.77 42.92
N ALA A 11 -6.84 -33.62 43.90
CA ALA A 11 -6.45 -32.31 44.45
C ALA A 11 -5.15 -31.72 43.88
N VAL A 12 -4.42 -32.45 43.03
CA VAL A 12 -3.12 -32.01 42.47
C VAL A 12 -3.24 -31.45 41.03
N LEU A 13 -4.42 -31.56 40.39
CA LEU A 13 -4.57 -31.19 38.97
C LEU A 13 -5.17 -29.78 38.73
N THR A 14 -5.32 -28.94 39.76
CA THR A 14 -5.96 -27.60 39.61
C THR A 14 -5.05 -26.41 39.91
N LEU A 15 -3.74 -26.58 39.95
CA LEU A 15 -2.82 -25.45 40.25
C LEU A 15 -1.83 -25.07 39.14
N THR A 16 -2.07 -25.41 37.88
CA THR A 16 -1.15 -25.05 36.77
C THR A 16 -1.80 -24.26 35.62
N LEU A 17 -2.82 -23.45 35.88
CA LEU A 17 -3.42 -22.59 34.85
C LEU A 17 -3.50 -21.11 35.29
N CYS A 18 -2.42 -20.56 35.80
CA CYS A 18 -2.30 -19.11 35.98
C CYS A 18 -0.86 -18.64 35.74
N ALA A 19 -0.29 -19.04 34.60
CA ALA A 19 0.81 -18.33 33.96
C ALA A 19 0.25 -17.66 32.70
N CYS A 20 -0.78 -16.83 32.86
CA CYS A 20 -1.11 -15.84 31.85
C CYS A 20 0.00 -14.81 31.84
N SER A 21 0.85 -14.91 30.83
CA SER A 21 1.82 -13.94 30.40
C SER A 21 1.27 -12.52 30.60
N SER A 22 1.88 -11.77 31.49
CA SER A 22 1.95 -10.33 31.37
C SER A 22 2.84 -10.04 30.15
N GLY A 23 2.37 -10.39 28.96
CA GLY A 23 2.83 -9.80 27.72
C GLY A 23 2.43 -8.34 27.84
N SER A 24 3.39 -7.45 28.06
CA SER A 24 3.20 -6.05 27.73
C SER A 24 2.73 -6.04 26.29
N SER A 25 1.48 -5.71 26.05
CA SER A 25 0.99 -5.35 24.73
C SER A 25 1.76 -4.09 24.34
N THR A 26 2.92 -4.24 23.71
CA THR A 26 3.53 -3.13 22.99
C THR A 26 2.50 -2.75 21.96
N SER A 27 1.84 -1.60 22.15
CA SER A 27 0.96 -1.03 21.15
C SER A 27 1.81 -0.79 19.91
N SER A 28 1.51 -1.47 18.83
CA SER A 28 2.12 -1.22 17.52
C SER A 28 1.14 -0.42 16.67
N ILE A 29 1.67 0.43 15.80
CA ILE A 29 0.91 1.14 14.77
C ILE A 29 1.08 0.38 13.46
N THR A 30 0.00 0.15 12.74
CA THR A 30 0.01 -0.51 11.45
C THR A 30 -0.25 0.49 10.33
N VAL A 31 0.71 0.59 9.40
CA VAL A 31 0.63 1.41 8.18
C VAL A 31 0.53 0.50 6.98
N ALA A 32 -0.52 0.63 6.16
CA ALA A 32 -0.69 -0.13 4.94
C ALA A 32 -0.93 0.80 3.75
N GLY A 33 -0.46 0.44 2.55
CA GLY A 33 -0.86 1.19 1.36
C GLY A 33 0.18 1.30 0.27
N SER A 34 0.40 2.50 -0.21
CA SER A 34 1.17 2.80 -1.41
C SER A 34 2.59 2.25 -1.38
N THR A 35 2.96 1.52 -2.44
CA THR A 35 4.35 1.10 -2.68
C THR A 35 5.27 2.28 -2.99
N THR A 36 4.74 3.40 -3.47
CA THR A 36 5.50 4.64 -3.68
C THR A 36 5.86 5.30 -2.35
N CYS A 37 4.92 5.29 -1.39
CA CYS A 37 5.15 5.85 -0.05
C CYS A 37 5.95 4.91 0.87
N LEU A 38 6.05 3.62 0.54
CA LEU A 38 6.66 2.60 1.38
C LEU A 38 8.06 2.98 1.90
N PRO A 39 9.03 3.40 1.07
CA PRO A 39 10.38 3.73 1.57
C PRO A 39 10.37 4.91 2.56
N ILE A 40 9.48 5.89 2.34
CA ILE A 40 9.34 7.05 3.23
C ILE A 40 8.72 6.62 4.56
N ALA A 41 7.69 5.78 4.50
CA ALA A 41 7.01 5.28 5.69
C ALA A 41 7.91 4.37 6.54
N GLU A 42 8.76 3.55 5.92
CA GLU A 42 9.74 2.71 6.62
C GLU A 42 10.77 3.55 7.38
N ILE A 43 11.35 4.57 6.74
CA ILE A 43 12.31 5.49 7.39
C ILE A 43 11.64 6.25 8.54
N ALA A 44 10.41 6.74 8.34
CA ALA A 44 9.65 7.42 9.37
C ALA A 44 9.31 6.50 10.56
N ALA A 45 8.99 5.23 10.27
CA ALA A 45 8.72 4.22 11.29
C ALA A 45 9.94 3.94 12.17
N GLU A 46 11.14 3.84 11.58
CA GLU A 46 12.39 3.68 12.34
C GLU A 46 12.63 4.86 13.27
N GLY A 47 12.57 6.10 12.75
CA GLY A 47 12.75 7.30 13.56
C GLY A 47 11.70 7.43 14.67
N PHE A 48 10.44 7.12 14.39
CA PHE A 48 9.38 7.15 15.38
C PHE A 48 9.60 6.12 16.50
N LYS A 49 10.07 4.93 16.14
CA LYS A 49 10.42 3.90 17.13
C LYS A 49 11.60 4.33 18.01
N GLU A 50 12.62 4.96 17.44
CA GLU A 50 13.76 5.49 18.22
C GLU A 50 13.32 6.56 19.23
N GLU A 51 12.40 7.42 18.86
CA GLU A 51 11.91 8.51 19.70
C GLU A 51 10.91 8.05 20.77
N THR A 52 10.03 7.12 20.43
CA THR A 52 8.85 6.77 21.27
C THR A 52 8.91 5.39 21.87
N GLY A 53 9.73 4.48 21.33
CA GLY A 53 9.73 3.07 21.67
C GLY A 53 8.52 2.28 21.12
N ILE A 54 7.67 2.89 20.29
CA ILE A 54 6.49 2.26 19.69
C ILE A 54 6.87 1.64 18.35
N ASP A 55 6.55 0.36 18.16
CA ASP A 55 6.74 -0.31 16.87
C ASP A 55 5.72 0.17 15.84
N VAL A 56 6.19 0.46 14.62
CA VAL A 56 5.34 0.76 13.47
C VAL A 56 5.56 -0.30 12.39
N LEU A 57 4.50 -1.01 12.04
CA LEU A 57 4.52 -2.08 11.02
C LEU A 57 4.06 -1.49 9.69
N VAL A 58 4.94 -1.45 8.72
CA VAL A 58 4.67 -0.86 7.39
C VAL A 58 4.52 -1.94 6.34
N SER A 59 3.51 -1.83 5.46
CA SER A 59 3.28 -2.76 4.36
C SER A 59 2.87 -2.04 3.07
N GLY A 60 3.54 -2.38 1.96
CA GLY A 60 3.28 -1.84 0.62
C GLY A 60 2.34 -2.75 -0.18
N LEU A 61 1.04 -2.53 -0.08
CA LEU A 61 -0.01 -3.33 -0.74
C LEU A 61 -0.69 -2.59 -1.91
N GLY A 62 -0.36 -1.32 -2.10
CA GLY A 62 -1.03 -0.40 -3.01
C GLY A 62 -2.00 0.54 -2.29
N SER A 63 -2.22 1.74 -2.87
CA SER A 63 -3.02 2.80 -2.23
C SER A 63 -4.45 2.35 -1.93
N SER A 64 -5.13 1.69 -2.87
CA SER A 64 -6.50 1.20 -2.69
C SER A 64 -6.59 0.18 -1.55
N ALA A 65 -5.67 -0.79 -1.51
CA ALA A 65 -5.63 -1.80 -0.46
C ALA A 65 -5.38 -1.19 0.94
N GLY A 66 -4.54 -0.13 1.02
CA GLY A 66 -4.32 0.60 2.26
C GLY A 66 -5.57 1.33 2.76
N ILE A 67 -6.27 2.01 1.85
CA ILE A 67 -7.52 2.71 2.17
C ILE A 67 -8.60 1.71 2.64
N GLU A 68 -8.71 0.56 1.98
CA GLU A 68 -9.61 -0.52 2.40
C GLU A 68 -9.23 -1.06 3.79
N ALA A 69 -7.94 -1.25 4.06
CA ALA A 69 -7.47 -1.78 5.33
C ALA A 69 -7.81 -0.85 6.50
N VAL A 70 -7.64 0.47 6.33
CA VAL A 70 -8.02 1.46 7.36
C VAL A 70 -9.55 1.52 7.50
N SER A 71 -10.29 1.51 6.41
CA SER A 71 -11.76 1.49 6.44
C SER A 71 -12.31 0.25 7.15
N ALA A 72 -11.65 -0.89 7.00
CA ALA A 72 -12.00 -2.14 7.66
C ALA A 72 -11.46 -2.24 9.12
N GLY A 73 -10.68 -1.27 9.59
CA GLY A 73 -10.07 -1.30 10.92
C GLY A 73 -8.94 -2.33 11.08
N THR A 74 -8.34 -2.79 9.97
CA THR A 74 -7.21 -3.72 9.97
C THR A 74 -5.85 -3.03 9.87
N ALA A 75 -5.84 -1.72 9.60
CA ALA A 75 -4.69 -0.84 9.71
C ALA A 75 -5.09 0.47 10.38
N ASP A 76 -4.14 1.13 11.02
CA ASP A 76 -4.35 2.41 11.71
C ASP A 76 -4.19 3.59 10.75
N ILE A 77 -3.26 3.48 9.80
CA ILE A 77 -2.92 4.53 8.84
C ILE A 77 -2.87 3.93 7.43
N ALA A 78 -3.51 4.61 6.48
CA ALA A 78 -3.33 4.33 5.06
C ALA A 78 -2.27 5.27 4.46
N SER A 79 -1.27 4.74 3.78
CA SER A 79 -0.41 5.53 2.91
C SER A 79 -0.93 5.51 1.48
N SER A 80 -1.02 6.68 0.84
CA SER A 80 -1.56 6.78 -0.51
C SER A 80 -0.73 7.75 -1.37
N SER A 81 -0.47 7.38 -2.62
CA SER A 81 0.17 8.23 -3.63
C SER A 81 -0.85 8.92 -4.55
N ARG A 82 -2.11 9.01 -4.13
CA ARG A 82 -3.19 9.74 -4.79
C ARG A 82 -4.18 10.28 -3.78
N GLY A 83 -5.03 11.18 -4.21
CA GLY A 83 -6.20 11.58 -3.42
C GLY A 83 -7.22 10.44 -3.26
N LEU A 84 -8.18 10.64 -2.36
CA LEU A 84 -9.35 9.77 -2.25
C LEU A 84 -10.23 9.92 -3.49
N ASN A 85 -10.67 8.81 -4.05
CA ASN A 85 -11.65 8.82 -5.15
C ASN A 85 -13.07 9.13 -4.61
N ALA A 86 -14.05 9.22 -5.49
CA ALA A 86 -15.41 9.60 -5.11
C ALA A 86 -16.03 8.64 -4.07
N ASP A 87 -15.84 7.34 -4.25
CA ASP A 87 -16.40 6.30 -3.35
C ASP A 87 -15.69 6.28 -1.99
N GLU A 88 -14.42 6.71 -1.95
CA GLU A 88 -13.60 6.74 -0.73
C GLU A 88 -13.84 7.99 0.13
N GLN A 89 -14.39 9.06 -0.45
CA GLN A 89 -14.65 10.32 0.28
C GLN A 89 -15.69 10.15 1.40
N ASP A 90 -16.62 9.22 1.24
CA ASP A 90 -17.69 8.95 2.21
C ASP A 90 -17.27 7.96 3.33
N LEU A 91 -16.03 7.45 3.30
CA LEU A 91 -15.52 6.50 4.29
C LEU A 91 -15.16 7.15 5.65
N GLY A 92 -15.29 8.47 5.79
CA GLY A 92 -14.96 9.20 7.02
C GLY A 92 -13.46 9.29 7.30
N LEU A 93 -12.61 9.06 6.32
CA LEU A 93 -11.16 9.15 6.43
C LEU A 93 -10.71 10.61 6.35
N THR A 94 -9.66 10.97 7.09
CA THR A 94 -9.05 12.30 7.06
C THR A 94 -7.75 12.25 6.26
N PRO A 95 -7.68 12.78 5.02
CA PRO A 95 -6.46 12.83 4.26
C PRO A 95 -5.52 13.92 4.79
N ILE A 96 -4.24 13.55 4.97
CA ILE A 96 -3.16 14.45 5.35
C ILE A 96 -2.11 14.43 4.25
N VAL A 97 -1.91 15.57 3.57
CA VAL A 97 -0.90 15.69 2.51
C VAL A 97 0.47 15.85 3.16
N ILE A 98 1.38 14.92 2.89
CA ILE A 98 2.76 14.93 3.41
C ILE A 98 3.77 15.42 2.37
N ALA A 99 3.50 15.23 1.08
CA ALA A 99 4.36 15.65 -0.02
C ALA A 99 3.56 15.74 -1.34
N HIS A 100 4.16 16.36 -2.35
CA HIS A 100 3.68 16.28 -3.73
C HIS A 100 4.58 15.33 -4.52
N ASP A 101 3.97 14.50 -5.36
CA ASP A 101 4.63 13.52 -6.21
C ASP A 101 4.36 13.84 -7.69
N GLY A 102 5.19 13.33 -8.58
CA GLY A 102 5.04 13.44 -10.03
C GLY A 102 5.17 12.08 -10.71
N ILE A 103 4.37 11.86 -11.75
CA ILE A 103 4.42 10.63 -12.55
C ILE A 103 5.26 10.90 -13.78
N ALA A 104 6.32 10.12 -13.97
CA ALA A 104 7.12 10.14 -15.20
C ALA A 104 6.77 8.92 -16.07
N VAL A 105 6.56 9.17 -17.35
CA VAL A 105 6.51 8.13 -18.37
C VAL A 105 7.92 7.96 -18.91
N ILE A 106 8.46 6.76 -18.79
CA ILE A 106 9.81 6.45 -19.25
C ILE A 106 9.80 5.56 -20.49
N VAL A 107 10.78 5.74 -21.32
CA VAL A 107 11.04 4.93 -22.53
C VAL A 107 12.48 4.46 -22.53
N ASN A 108 12.83 3.54 -23.44
CA ASN A 108 14.22 3.10 -23.63
C ASN A 108 15.08 4.29 -24.11
N ASP A 109 16.32 4.38 -23.64
CA ASP A 109 17.27 5.46 -24.00
C ASP A 109 17.58 5.54 -25.50
N ASP A 110 17.47 4.43 -26.23
CA ASP A 110 17.66 4.39 -27.68
C ASP A 110 16.44 4.93 -28.45
N ASN A 111 15.31 5.21 -27.77
CA ASN A 111 14.12 5.72 -28.41
C ASN A 111 14.30 7.21 -28.78
N PRO A 112 14.19 7.60 -30.06
CA PRO A 112 14.38 9.00 -30.45
C PRO A 112 13.20 9.92 -30.07
N VAL A 113 12.12 9.36 -29.51
CA VAL A 113 10.96 10.15 -29.08
C VAL A 113 11.23 10.69 -27.67
N ASP A 114 11.47 11.97 -27.58
CA ASP A 114 11.81 12.68 -26.34
C ASP A 114 10.62 13.45 -25.74
N ASN A 115 9.51 13.56 -26.46
CA ASN A 115 8.32 14.26 -26.01
C ASN A 115 7.05 13.64 -26.60
N LEU A 116 6.03 13.49 -25.76
CA LEU A 116 4.68 13.06 -26.13
C LEU A 116 3.66 14.02 -25.51
N SER A 117 2.64 14.38 -26.28
CA SER A 117 1.50 15.10 -25.72
C SER A 117 0.65 14.17 -24.84
N THR A 118 -0.13 14.75 -23.93
CA THR A 118 -1.09 13.99 -23.11
C THR A 118 -2.08 13.21 -23.98
N GLU A 119 -2.49 13.78 -25.12
CA GLU A 119 -3.38 13.12 -26.08
C GLU A 119 -2.69 11.90 -26.73
N GLN A 120 -1.42 12.03 -27.15
CA GLN A 120 -0.65 10.89 -27.67
C GLN A 120 -0.46 9.79 -26.62
N LEU A 121 -0.16 10.16 -25.39
CA LEU A 121 -0.08 9.19 -24.28
C LEU A 121 -1.42 8.47 -24.09
N ARG A 122 -2.51 9.20 -24.04
CA ARG A 122 -3.87 8.63 -23.97
C ARG A 122 -4.12 7.62 -25.08
N ASP A 123 -3.81 7.98 -26.30
CA ASP A 123 -4.06 7.13 -27.47
C ASP A 123 -3.14 5.91 -27.51
N ILE A 124 -1.89 6.03 -27.03
CA ILE A 124 -0.98 4.88 -26.85
C ILE A 124 -1.56 3.90 -25.81
N TYR A 125 -1.95 4.40 -24.64
CA TYR A 125 -2.48 3.54 -23.56
C TYR A 125 -3.89 2.99 -23.87
N ALA A 126 -4.64 3.66 -24.74
CA ALA A 126 -5.92 3.17 -25.30
C ALA A 126 -5.72 2.19 -26.45
N GLY A 127 -4.49 1.96 -26.93
CA GLY A 127 -4.19 1.06 -28.03
C GLY A 127 -4.57 1.59 -29.42
N LYS A 128 -4.80 2.89 -29.57
CA LYS A 128 -5.07 3.54 -30.85
C LYS A 128 -3.76 3.83 -31.62
N ILE A 129 -2.72 4.28 -30.91
CA ILE A 129 -1.36 4.43 -31.43
C ILE A 129 -0.58 3.19 -30.96
N THR A 130 -0.06 2.41 -31.89
CA THR A 130 0.59 1.13 -31.60
C THR A 130 2.01 1.01 -32.12
N ASN A 131 2.47 2.00 -32.88
CA ASN A 131 3.79 2.03 -33.48
C ASN A 131 4.46 3.38 -33.23
N TRP A 132 5.74 3.36 -32.85
CA TRP A 132 6.51 4.57 -32.54
C TRP A 132 6.60 5.55 -33.71
N LYS A 133 6.55 5.07 -34.97
CA LYS A 133 6.55 5.96 -36.15
C LYS A 133 5.36 6.91 -36.18
N GLU A 134 4.24 6.57 -35.56
CA GLU A 134 3.04 7.41 -35.51
C GLU A 134 3.25 8.68 -34.65
N VAL A 135 4.30 8.66 -33.82
CA VAL A 135 4.66 9.74 -32.91
C VAL A 135 6.09 10.25 -33.13
N GLY A 136 6.67 9.99 -34.33
CA GLY A 136 7.97 10.49 -34.72
C GLY A 136 9.17 9.62 -34.39
N GLY A 137 8.94 8.40 -33.92
CA GLY A 137 9.97 7.40 -33.65
C GLY A 137 10.21 6.44 -34.82
N GLU A 138 10.91 5.36 -34.54
CA GLU A 138 11.21 4.30 -35.51
C GLU A 138 9.98 3.44 -35.84
N ASP A 139 10.05 2.65 -36.92
CA ASP A 139 8.99 1.69 -37.27
C ASP A 139 9.04 0.45 -36.37
N LEU A 140 8.72 0.66 -35.10
CA LEU A 140 8.71 -0.37 -34.06
C LEU A 140 7.39 -0.32 -33.30
N ARG A 141 6.90 -1.51 -32.94
CA ARG A 141 5.68 -1.64 -32.12
C ARG A 141 5.89 -1.08 -30.73
N ILE A 142 4.93 -0.31 -30.25
CA ILE A 142 4.88 0.15 -28.87
C ILE A 142 4.43 -1.01 -27.96
N GLN A 143 5.22 -1.28 -26.93
CA GLN A 143 4.82 -2.16 -25.84
C GLN A 143 4.55 -1.34 -24.58
N VAL A 144 3.29 -1.21 -24.22
CA VAL A 144 2.87 -0.51 -23.01
C VAL A 144 3.09 -1.40 -21.79
N ILE A 145 3.76 -0.87 -20.77
CA ILE A 145 3.92 -1.51 -19.46
C ILE A 145 3.18 -0.67 -18.44
N ASN A 146 2.33 -1.31 -17.66
CA ASN A 146 1.52 -0.65 -16.65
C ASN A 146 1.65 -1.35 -15.29
N ARG A 147 1.22 -0.69 -14.24
CA ARG A 147 1.13 -1.25 -12.88
C ARG A 147 -0.15 -2.07 -12.71
N ASP A 148 -0.21 -2.84 -11.64
CA ASP A 148 -1.41 -3.59 -11.21
C ASP A 148 -2.56 -2.65 -10.79
N GLU A 149 -3.74 -3.22 -10.55
CA GLU A 149 -4.95 -2.45 -10.23
C GLU A 149 -4.94 -1.78 -8.86
N ALA A 150 -4.21 -2.32 -7.89
CA ALA A 150 -4.07 -1.74 -6.56
C ALA A 150 -3.12 -0.52 -6.53
N SER A 151 -2.36 -0.27 -7.61
CA SER A 151 -1.37 0.79 -7.69
C SER A 151 -2.01 2.18 -7.72
N GLY A 152 -1.73 3.00 -6.70
CA GLY A 152 -2.11 4.40 -6.68
C GLY A 152 -1.47 5.22 -7.81
N THR A 153 -0.25 4.87 -8.25
CA THR A 153 0.40 5.50 -9.41
C THR A 153 -0.38 5.24 -10.70
N ARG A 154 -0.85 3.99 -10.92
CA ARG A 154 -1.71 3.66 -12.07
C ARG A 154 -3.01 4.44 -12.02
N GLU A 155 -3.65 4.52 -10.86
CA GLU A 155 -4.90 5.26 -10.68
C GLU A 155 -4.70 6.76 -10.92
N ALA A 156 -3.63 7.36 -10.39
CA ALA A 156 -3.31 8.75 -10.64
C ALA A 156 -3.03 9.02 -12.13
N PHE A 157 -2.29 8.13 -12.83
CA PHE A 157 -2.08 8.22 -14.27
C PHE A 157 -3.41 8.14 -15.02
N ARG A 158 -4.30 7.20 -14.66
CA ARG A 158 -5.63 7.09 -15.28
C ARG A 158 -6.40 8.40 -15.16
N THR A 159 -6.46 8.97 -13.97
CA THR A 159 -7.20 10.22 -13.72
C THR A 159 -6.59 11.41 -14.48
N ILE A 160 -5.26 11.52 -14.52
CA ILE A 160 -4.58 12.67 -15.15
C ILE A 160 -4.58 12.56 -16.69
N VAL A 161 -4.35 11.37 -17.21
CA VAL A 161 -4.11 11.15 -18.64
C VAL A 161 -5.33 10.61 -19.36
N MET A 162 -6.07 9.66 -18.78
CA MET A 162 -7.15 8.95 -19.48
C MET A 162 -8.50 9.61 -19.33
N ASP A 163 -8.79 10.20 -18.17
CA ASP A 163 -10.10 10.79 -17.84
C ASP A 163 -10.11 12.33 -18.02
N GLY A 164 -8.94 12.94 -18.29
CA GLY A 164 -8.74 14.38 -18.47
C GLY A 164 -9.30 14.95 -19.77
#